data_ee0fdf4b3e2152078a8add6c984e1506
#
_entry.id   ee0fdf4b3e2152078a8add6c984e1506
#
_cell.length_a   1.000
_cell.length_b   1.000
_cell.length_c   1.000
_cell.angle_alpha   90.00
_cell.angle_beta   90.00
_cell.angle_gamma   90.00
#
_symmetry.space_group_name_H-M   'P 1'
#
loop_
_entity.id
_entity.type
_entity.pdbx_description
1 polymer ?
#
loop_
_entity_poly.entity_id
_entity_poly.type
_entity_poly.pdbx_seq_one_letter_code
_entity_poly.pdbx_strand_id
1 'polypeptide(L)'
;MKNFIFSLILISVSAFSLAGAEPDLSVPQDAVITISGNRMTLGSFIDQVEKQTDYLFVYSKENVNVNALVPVKEGKKSVAQFLDEAFGNSNLNYVFENKYIVLTYKKPEYLSVSGTVIDAQTRNPLVFASVYIVNKGISNVTNGEGYFSLKFPASMASDSVRVSFLGYHPRTFSLKDLKDLEKDVEIPLSFVPTTLPAIMVTPTNAADLVAMAMDKIPANYPDHPMQMTGFYREMIQKGNNYVTLTEAVLDINKNSYGRLYGLDQVGVFKGRGSVDWARIDTVFVKFRGGINSALEIDVAKFPFLGTNIPELNEIYEFQMEEPVQVDGRINHVVSFDQREGVQEIHFRGKIYIDMKSHAISRVEFNMNVEDRADATSIFISRRPMGFRANVLYAAYLVQYKEINGKWTFDYSRTEIKFDSKWDRKLFKNTYTIMSEIAITERSDRTMKIPAEQRVRSRDITLDKVTDFQDEGFWEDYNVIEPESGIEQVIARITRQLRRRAREQ
;
A
#
# COMPACT_ATOMS: atom_id res chain seq x y z
N MET A 1 -4.82 38.47 16.04
CA MET A 1 -4.39 38.65 17.44
C MET A 1 -5.33 37.86 18.33
N LYS A 2 -4.91 36.71 18.80
CA LYS A 2 -5.16 36.05 20.09
C LYS A 2 -4.55 34.67 20.03
N ASN A 3 -3.31 34.60 20.48
CA ASN A 3 -2.58 33.36 20.76
C ASN A 3 -3.26 32.63 21.92
N PHE A 4 -3.56 31.35 21.75
CA PHE A 4 -3.81 30.46 22.86
C PHE A 4 -2.63 29.47 22.97
N ILE A 5 -1.82 29.73 23.98
CA ILE A 5 -0.74 28.86 24.43
C ILE A 5 -1.39 27.74 25.24
N PHE A 6 -1.24 26.48 24.80
CA PHE A 6 -1.58 25.33 25.64
C PHE A 6 -0.34 24.97 26.47
N SER A 7 -0.41 25.27 27.75
CA SER A 7 0.57 24.93 28.75
C SER A 7 0.33 23.50 29.22
N LEU A 8 1.36 22.65 29.08
CA LEU A 8 1.39 21.29 29.62
C LEU A 8 1.55 21.41 31.14
N ILE A 9 0.53 21.10 31.92
CA ILE A 9 0.63 21.02 33.39
C ILE A 9 0.98 19.58 33.77
N LEU A 10 2.24 19.40 34.16
CA LEU A 10 2.71 18.21 34.86
C LEU A 10 2.26 18.33 36.33
N ILE A 11 1.27 17.57 36.77
CA ILE A 11 0.84 17.55 38.18
C ILE A 11 1.64 16.48 38.88
N SER A 12 2.61 16.93 39.71
CA SER A 12 3.23 16.13 40.75
C SER A 12 2.25 16.01 41.94
N VAL A 13 1.82 14.80 42.22
CA VAL A 13 0.99 14.50 43.40
C VAL A 13 1.86 14.50 44.64
N SER A 14 1.77 15.58 45.42
CA SER A 14 2.20 15.57 46.81
C SER A 14 0.97 15.40 47.71
N ALA A 15 0.95 14.33 48.46
CA ALA A 15 -0.13 14.01 49.41
C ALA A 15 -0.27 15.09 50.49
N PHE A 16 -1.40 15.76 50.54
CA PHE A 16 -1.87 16.47 51.72
C PHE A 16 -3.23 15.93 52.15
N SER A 17 -3.22 15.22 53.26
CA SER A 17 -4.46 14.78 53.93
C SER A 17 -5.13 15.99 54.55
N LEU A 18 -6.30 16.38 53.99
CA LEU A 18 -7.27 17.18 54.72
C LEU A 18 -8.64 16.46 54.63
N ALA A 19 -9.09 15.97 55.79
CA ALA A 19 -10.43 15.41 55.93
C ALA A 19 -11.47 16.53 55.79
N GLY A 20 -12.07 16.63 54.63
CA GLY A 20 -13.28 17.37 54.36
C GLY A 20 -14.15 16.47 53.47
N ALA A 21 -15.31 16.09 53.97
CA ALA A 21 -16.26 15.29 53.19
C ALA A 21 -16.71 16.13 51.98
N GLU A 22 -16.11 15.91 50.82
CA GLU A 22 -16.68 16.34 49.55
C GLU A 22 -17.93 15.50 49.26
N PRO A 23 -19.02 16.09 48.74
CA PRO A 23 -20.17 15.31 48.34
C PRO A 23 -19.74 14.34 47.25
N ASP A 24 -19.96 13.07 47.48
CA ASP A 24 -19.72 11.98 46.51
C ASP A 24 -20.63 12.21 45.29
N LEU A 25 -20.09 12.88 44.29
CA LEU A 25 -20.74 13.14 42.99
C LEU A 25 -20.52 11.96 42.01
N SER A 26 -20.23 10.76 42.52
CA SER A 26 -20.14 9.57 41.72
C SER A 26 -21.54 9.20 41.20
N VAL A 27 -21.75 9.40 39.89
CA VAL A 27 -22.91 8.83 39.19
C VAL A 27 -22.79 7.32 39.29
N PRO A 28 -23.81 6.58 39.74
CA PRO A 28 -23.70 5.11 39.84
C PRO A 28 -23.40 4.52 38.48
N GLN A 29 -22.33 3.71 38.36
CA GLN A 29 -22.00 2.98 37.14
C GLN A 29 -23.15 2.11 36.60
N ASP A 30 -24.12 1.83 37.46
CA ASP A 30 -25.34 1.07 37.19
C ASP A 30 -26.54 1.92 36.70
N ALA A 31 -26.32 3.19 36.31
CA ALA A 31 -27.39 3.98 35.74
C ALA A 31 -28.04 3.26 34.56
N VAL A 32 -29.36 3.02 34.66
CA VAL A 32 -30.11 2.26 33.65
C VAL A 32 -30.74 3.24 32.67
N ILE A 33 -30.43 3.00 31.38
CA ILE A 33 -30.93 3.80 30.25
C ILE A 33 -31.73 2.94 29.27
N THR A 34 -32.47 3.59 28.39
CA THR A 34 -33.14 2.91 27.27
C THR A 34 -32.56 3.38 25.96
N ILE A 35 -32.01 2.46 25.17
CA ILE A 35 -31.54 2.74 23.82
C ILE A 35 -32.61 2.35 22.81
N SER A 36 -32.89 3.26 21.86
CA SER A 36 -33.84 3.05 20.77
C SER A 36 -33.07 2.89 19.45
N GLY A 37 -33.25 1.75 18.74
CA GLY A 37 -32.67 1.46 17.44
C GLY A 37 -31.52 0.47 17.51
N ASN A 38 -31.47 -0.42 16.49
CA ASN A 38 -30.51 -1.56 16.38
C ASN A 38 -29.37 -1.26 15.42
N ARG A 39 -28.78 -0.25 15.31
CA ARG A 39 -27.58 0.20 14.61
C ARG A 39 -27.58 1.71 14.57
N MET A 40 -26.74 2.28 15.31
CA MET A 40 -26.61 3.73 15.34
C MET A 40 -25.15 4.14 15.21
N THR A 41 -24.92 5.40 14.90
CA THR A 41 -23.56 5.95 14.95
C THR A 41 -23.13 6.11 16.41
N LEU A 42 -21.81 6.07 16.64
CA LEU A 42 -21.26 6.33 17.98
C LEU A 42 -21.71 7.70 18.53
N GLY A 43 -21.79 8.74 17.68
CA GLY A 43 -22.31 10.04 18.08
C GLY A 43 -23.75 9.96 18.57
N SER A 44 -24.64 9.26 17.85
CA SER A 44 -26.03 9.05 18.29
C SER A 44 -26.15 8.23 19.59
N PHE A 45 -25.23 7.27 19.78
CA PHE A 45 -25.15 6.50 21.02
C PHE A 45 -24.73 7.39 22.18
N ILE A 46 -23.67 8.18 22.02
CA ILE A 46 -23.23 9.18 23.02
C ILE A 46 -24.36 10.10 23.40
N ASP A 47 -25.04 10.70 22.42
CA ASP A 47 -26.17 11.61 22.65
C ASP A 47 -27.29 10.95 23.46
N GLN A 48 -27.59 9.67 23.23
CA GLN A 48 -28.64 8.97 23.98
C GLN A 48 -28.23 8.69 25.43
N VAL A 49 -26.95 8.38 25.68
CA VAL A 49 -26.43 8.20 27.05
C VAL A 49 -26.43 9.53 27.81
N GLU A 50 -25.86 10.59 27.23
CA GLU A 50 -25.75 11.92 27.86
C GLU A 50 -27.11 12.54 28.14
N LYS A 51 -28.16 12.30 27.32
CA LYS A 51 -29.51 12.80 27.55
C LYS A 51 -30.27 12.10 28.70
N GLN A 52 -29.87 10.88 29.03
CA GLN A 52 -30.55 10.07 30.04
C GLN A 52 -29.79 9.96 31.36
N THR A 53 -28.58 10.50 31.42
CA THR A 53 -27.69 10.43 32.59
C THR A 53 -26.93 11.75 32.75
N ASP A 54 -26.22 11.90 33.88
CA ASP A 54 -25.31 13.03 34.11
C ASP A 54 -23.87 12.70 33.54
N TYR A 55 -23.72 11.61 32.85
CA TYR A 55 -22.44 11.28 32.20
C TYR A 55 -22.14 12.16 31.00
N LEU A 56 -20.88 12.51 30.82
CA LEU A 56 -20.34 13.22 29.66
C LEU A 56 -19.18 12.42 29.05
N PHE A 57 -19.20 12.27 27.73
CA PHE A 57 -18.13 11.57 27.05
C PHE A 57 -16.95 12.50 26.77
N VAL A 58 -15.74 12.00 27.08
CA VAL A 58 -14.47 12.66 26.78
C VAL A 58 -13.66 11.77 25.81
N TYR A 59 -13.30 12.29 24.66
CA TYR A 59 -12.52 11.57 23.66
C TYR A 59 -11.75 12.51 22.73
N SER A 60 -10.64 11.97 22.13
CA SER A 60 -9.93 12.67 21.06
C SER A 60 -10.62 12.45 19.73
N LYS A 61 -10.91 13.53 19.00
CA LYS A 61 -11.50 13.48 17.64
C LYS A 61 -10.58 12.85 16.60
N GLU A 62 -9.30 12.77 16.88
CA GLU A 62 -8.30 12.12 16.02
C GLU A 62 -8.41 10.60 16.07
N ASN A 63 -8.78 10.07 17.26
CA ASN A 63 -8.78 8.63 17.52
C ASN A 63 -10.19 8.01 17.57
N VAL A 64 -11.23 8.83 17.65
CA VAL A 64 -12.63 8.38 17.81
C VAL A 64 -13.50 8.90 16.68
N ASN A 65 -13.92 8.00 15.81
CA ASN A 65 -14.84 8.33 14.71
C ASN A 65 -16.30 8.24 15.19
N VAL A 66 -16.90 9.38 15.50
CA VAL A 66 -18.30 9.46 15.97
C VAL A 66 -19.34 9.03 14.92
N ASN A 67 -18.97 8.96 13.64
CA ASN A 67 -19.83 8.49 12.56
C ASN A 67 -19.74 6.96 12.35
N ALA A 68 -18.85 6.26 13.09
CA ALA A 68 -18.76 4.82 13.03
C ALA A 68 -20.03 4.18 13.62
N LEU A 69 -20.52 3.10 13.00
CA LEU A 69 -21.64 2.33 13.52
C LEU A 69 -21.21 1.49 14.72
N VAL A 70 -21.97 1.54 15.80
CA VAL A 70 -21.76 0.69 16.99
C VAL A 70 -22.83 -0.42 17.05
N PRO A 71 -22.43 -1.66 17.44
CA PRO A 71 -23.33 -2.81 17.49
C PRO A 71 -24.15 -2.85 18.79
N VAL A 72 -24.94 -1.81 19.02
CA VAL A 72 -25.79 -1.72 20.22
C VAL A 72 -27.18 -2.26 19.89
N LYS A 73 -27.73 -3.12 20.77
CA LYS A 73 -29.09 -3.63 20.65
C LYS A 73 -30.04 -2.73 21.43
N GLU A 74 -31.20 -2.41 20.84
CA GLU A 74 -32.24 -1.69 21.54
C GLU A 74 -32.72 -2.39 22.83
N GLY A 75 -33.10 -1.64 23.82
CA GLY A 75 -33.59 -2.19 25.09
C GLY A 75 -33.23 -1.32 26.29
N LYS A 76 -33.50 -1.84 27.47
CA LYS A 76 -33.24 -1.18 28.77
C LYS A 76 -32.13 -1.96 29.48
N LYS A 77 -30.96 -1.32 29.67
CA LYS A 77 -29.76 -1.93 30.31
C LYS A 77 -28.98 -0.85 31.07
N SER A 78 -28.01 -1.25 31.88
CA SER A 78 -27.08 -0.29 32.47
C SER A 78 -26.16 0.34 31.40
N VAL A 79 -25.66 1.53 31.72
CA VAL A 79 -24.68 2.22 30.83
C VAL A 79 -23.47 1.35 30.56
N ALA A 80 -22.94 0.66 31.59
CA ALA A 80 -21.81 -0.23 31.45
C ALA A 80 -22.10 -1.38 30.46
N GLN A 81 -23.27 -2.01 30.54
CA GLN A 81 -23.66 -3.08 29.62
C GLN A 81 -23.76 -2.60 28.16
N PHE A 82 -24.25 -1.39 27.93
CA PHE A 82 -24.30 -0.81 26.60
C PHE A 82 -22.92 -0.42 26.09
N LEU A 83 -22.01 0.05 26.95
CA LEU A 83 -20.62 0.33 26.58
C LEU A 83 -19.86 -0.95 26.23
N ASP A 84 -20.08 -2.04 26.96
CA ASP A 84 -19.51 -3.35 26.63
C ASP A 84 -20.01 -3.86 25.27
N GLU A 85 -21.30 -3.70 24.97
CA GLU A 85 -21.84 -4.04 23.64
C GLU A 85 -21.26 -3.15 22.54
N ALA A 86 -21.14 -1.84 22.80
CA ALA A 86 -20.63 -0.88 21.81
C ALA A 86 -19.15 -1.11 21.50
N PHE A 87 -18.35 -1.44 22.52
CA PHE A 87 -16.88 -1.41 22.43
C PHE A 87 -16.20 -2.76 22.61
N GLY A 88 -16.89 -3.81 23.06
CA GLY A 88 -16.30 -5.12 23.37
C GLY A 88 -15.51 -5.77 22.23
N ASN A 89 -15.87 -5.49 20.97
CA ASN A 89 -15.18 -5.94 19.76
C ASN A 89 -14.58 -4.77 18.96
N SER A 90 -14.29 -3.65 19.61
CA SER A 90 -13.68 -2.47 18.97
C SER A 90 -12.31 -2.15 19.58
N ASN A 91 -11.57 -1.28 18.90
CA ASN A 91 -10.31 -0.74 19.42
C ASN A 91 -10.53 0.43 20.40
N LEU A 92 -11.74 0.63 20.91
CA LEU A 92 -12.04 1.62 21.90
C LEU A 92 -12.22 0.95 23.26
N ASN A 93 -11.56 1.51 24.27
CA ASN A 93 -11.80 1.22 25.68
C ASN A 93 -12.54 2.39 26.31
N TYR A 94 -13.23 2.14 27.39
CA TYR A 94 -13.83 3.18 28.20
C TYR A 94 -13.43 3.04 29.68
N VAL A 95 -13.35 4.17 30.36
CA VAL A 95 -13.12 4.24 31.79
C VAL A 95 -14.10 5.26 32.37
N PHE A 96 -14.73 4.89 33.50
CA PHE A 96 -15.55 5.84 34.25
C PHE A 96 -14.65 6.67 35.17
N GLU A 97 -14.67 7.98 35.01
CA GLU A 97 -13.98 8.94 35.89
C GLU A 97 -15.00 9.95 36.40
N ASN A 98 -15.54 9.71 37.56
CA ASN A 98 -16.63 10.49 38.15
C ASN A 98 -17.85 10.58 37.21
N LYS A 99 -18.17 11.76 36.73
CA LYS A 99 -19.22 11.99 35.74
C LYS A 99 -18.76 11.86 34.28
N TYR A 100 -17.51 11.49 34.05
CA TYR A 100 -16.97 11.35 32.70
C TYR A 100 -16.82 9.88 32.28
N ILE A 101 -17.17 9.59 31.04
CA ILE A 101 -16.86 8.36 30.37
C ILE A 101 -15.74 8.69 29.38
N VAL A 102 -14.51 8.35 29.75
CA VAL A 102 -13.33 8.62 28.93
C VAL A 102 -13.15 7.48 27.92
N LEU A 103 -13.28 7.80 26.62
CA LEU A 103 -12.98 6.85 25.56
C LEU A 103 -11.51 6.96 25.18
N THR A 104 -10.82 5.84 25.29
CA THR A 104 -9.40 5.71 24.90
C THR A 104 -9.27 4.73 23.75
N TYR A 105 -8.39 5.06 22.80
CA TYR A 105 -8.05 4.12 21.73
C TYR A 105 -7.06 3.09 22.27
N LYS A 106 -7.48 1.83 22.25
CA LYS A 106 -6.59 0.72 22.54
C LYS A 106 -5.75 0.45 21.28
N LYS A 107 -4.52 0.93 21.29
CA LYS A 107 -3.58 0.59 20.22
C LYS A 107 -3.49 -0.95 20.14
N PRO A 108 -3.79 -1.58 18.99
CA PRO A 108 -3.60 -3.01 18.84
C PRO A 108 -2.15 -3.37 19.15
N GLU A 109 -1.94 -4.45 19.86
CA GLU A 109 -0.62 -5.03 19.97
C GLU A 109 -0.27 -5.67 18.62
N TYR A 110 0.89 -5.34 18.07
CA TYR A 110 1.39 -5.90 16.82
C TYR A 110 2.50 -6.90 17.09
N LEU A 111 2.45 -8.00 16.37
CA LEU A 111 3.51 -8.97 16.22
C LEU A 111 4.12 -8.82 14.83
N SER A 112 5.33 -9.31 14.65
CA SER A 112 5.98 -9.33 13.34
C SER A 112 6.62 -10.69 13.08
N VAL A 113 6.67 -11.05 11.80
CA VAL A 113 7.50 -12.14 11.28
C VAL A 113 8.39 -11.57 10.20
N SER A 114 9.69 -11.86 10.28
CA SER A 114 10.69 -11.39 9.31
C SER A 114 11.55 -12.54 8.80
N GLY A 115 12.17 -12.35 7.66
CA GLY A 115 13.04 -13.37 7.08
C GLY A 115 13.38 -13.15 5.62
N THR A 116 14.04 -14.14 5.03
CA THR A 116 14.49 -14.10 3.64
C THR A 116 13.85 -15.23 2.84
N VAL A 117 13.28 -14.90 1.69
CA VAL A 117 12.73 -15.86 0.74
C VAL A 117 13.78 -16.15 -0.34
N ILE A 118 14.08 -17.42 -0.54
CA ILE A 118 15.14 -17.86 -1.45
C ILE A 118 14.67 -18.98 -2.35
N ASP A 119 15.34 -19.14 -3.48
CA ASP A 119 15.25 -20.35 -4.31
C ASP A 119 15.89 -21.54 -3.57
N ALA A 120 15.16 -22.63 -3.47
CA ALA A 120 15.61 -23.82 -2.71
C ALA A 120 16.86 -24.48 -3.30
N GLN A 121 17.09 -24.34 -4.61
CA GLN A 121 18.18 -24.98 -5.33
C GLN A 121 19.41 -24.06 -5.45
N THR A 122 19.19 -22.84 -5.95
CA THR A 122 20.28 -21.89 -6.24
C THR A 122 20.66 -21.03 -5.05
N ARG A 123 19.82 -20.99 -4.03
CA ARG A 123 19.94 -20.12 -2.84
C ARG A 123 19.87 -18.62 -3.15
N ASN A 124 19.53 -18.26 -4.39
CA ASN A 124 19.35 -16.87 -4.77
C ASN A 124 18.11 -16.26 -4.10
N PRO A 125 18.16 -14.98 -3.70
CA PRO A 125 17.01 -14.28 -3.14
C PRO A 125 15.88 -14.18 -4.17
N LEU A 126 14.64 -14.38 -3.71
CA LEU A 126 13.43 -14.19 -4.53
C LEU A 126 12.86 -12.78 -4.27
N VAL A 127 13.11 -11.91 -5.23
CA VAL A 127 12.78 -10.48 -5.18
C VAL A 127 11.31 -10.25 -5.53
N PHE A 128 10.58 -9.45 -4.74
CA PHE A 128 9.14 -9.19 -4.87
C PHE A 128 8.28 -10.44 -4.69
N ALA A 129 8.74 -11.42 -3.91
CA ALA A 129 7.91 -12.51 -3.45
C ALA A 129 6.81 -11.96 -2.52
N SER A 130 5.59 -12.44 -2.70
CA SER A 130 4.44 -12.01 -1.91
C SER A 130 4.41 -12.76 -0.58
N VAL A 131 4.24 -12.03 0.54
CA VAL A 131 4.12 -12.57 1.90
C VAL A 131 2.84 -12.02 2.51
N TYR A 132 1.92 -12.87 2.96
CA TYR A 132 0.61 -12.40 3.42
C TYR A 132 -0.07 -13.34 4.42
N ILE A 133 -0.95 -12.77 5.25
CA ILE A 133 -1.84 -13.53 6.12
C ILE A 133 -3.03 -14.05 5.29
N VAL A 134 -3.22 -15.35 5.29
CA VAL A 134 -4.24 -16.02 4.46
C VAL A 134 -5.63 -15.46 4.78
N ASN A 135 -6.34 -14.97 3.76
CA ASN A 135 -7.70 -14.42 3.84
C ASN A 135 -7.90 -13.22 4.80
N LYS A 136 -6.85 -12.47 5.13
CA LYS A 136 -6.94 -11.34 6.08
C LYS A 136 -6.66 -9.95 5.49
N GLY A 137 -6.32 -9.85 4.25
CA GLY A 137 -6.02 -8.56 3.62
C GLY A 137 -4.70 -7.91 4.05
N ILE A 138 -3.90 -8.54 4.93
CA ILE A 138 -2.57 -8.07 5.33
C ILE A 138 -1.52 -8.74 4.46
N SER A 139 -0.66 -7.95 3.84
CA SER A 139 0.39 -8.44 2.94
C SER A 139 1.61 -7.52 2.92
N ASN A 140 2.71 -8.07 2.43
CA ASN A 140 3.92 -7.35 2.07
C ASN A 140 4.64 -8.08 0.93
N VAL A 141 5.73 -7.52 0.42
CA VAL A 141 6.60 -8.15 -0.57
C VAL A 141 8.05 -8.15 -0.08
N THR A 142 8.86 -9.08 -0.59
CA THR A 142 10.30 -9.07 -0.33
C THR A 142 10.99 -7.94 -1.09
N ASN A 143 12.05 -7.40 -0.50
CA ASN A 143 12.93 -6.41 -1.13
C ASN A 143 13.89 -7.05 -2.14
N GLY A 144 14.84 -6.28 -2.72
CA GLY A 144 15.83 -6.76 -3.68
C GLY A 144 16.84 -7.78 -3.14
N GLU A 145 16.91 -7.96 -1.83
CA GLU A 145 17.73 -8.98 -1.16
C GLU A 145 16.88 -10.19 -0.72
N GLY A 146 15.60 -10.26 -1.13
CA GLY A 146 14.66 -11.31 -0.75
C GLY A 146 14.17 -11.22 0.69
N TYR A 147 14.48 -10.14 1.41
CA TYR A 147 14.10 -9.94 2.81
C TYR A 147 12.71 -9.31 2.93
N PHE A 148 11.96 -9.71 3.94
CA PHE A 148 10.65 -9.16 4.30
C PHE A 148 10.51 -9.01 5.81
N SER A 149 9.62 -8.10 6.21
CA SER A 149 9.05 -8.00 7.55
C SER A 149 7.54 -7.82 7.39
N LEU A 150 6.75 -8.69 8.04
CA LEU A 150 5.29 -8.64 8.01
C LEU A 150 4.78 -8.44 9.43
N LYS A 151 4.19 -7.27 9.69
CA LYS A 151 3.56 -6.90 10.96
C LYS A 151 2.06 -7.18 10.89
N PHE A 152 1.50 -7.67 11.98
CA PHE A 152 0.08 -8.03 12.07
C PHE A 152 -0.43 -7.90 13.50
N PRO A 153 -1.74 -7.62 13.73
CA PRO A 153 -2.33 -7.58 15.05
C PRO A 153 -2.17 -8.91 15.80
N ALA A 154 -1.85 -8.86 17.10
CA ALA A 154 -1.68 -10.04 17.95
C ALA A 154 -2.90 -10.98 17.95
N SER A 155 -4.11 -10.44 17.69
CA SER A 155 -5.34 -11.21 17.50
C SER A 155 -5.27 -12.21 16.35
N MET A 156 -4.34 -12.04 15.41
CA MET A 156 -4.10 -12.92 14.26
C MET A 156 -2.98 -13.95 14.49
N ALA A 157 -2.42 -14.06 15.69
CA ALA A 157 -1.34 -15.00 16.02
C ALA A 157 -1.70 -16.48 15.78
N SER A 158 -2.97 -16.80 15.60
CA SER A 158 -3.44 -18.16 15.26
C SER A 158 -3.66 -18.38 13.77
N ASP A 159 -3.53 -17.35 12.95
CA ASP A 159 -3.69 -17.44 11.49
C ASP A 159 -2.45 -18.07 10.84
N SER A 160 -2.44 -18.13 9.51
CA SER A 160 -1.33 -18.66 8.73
C SER A 160 -0.75 -17.58 7.81
N VAL A 161 0.56 -17.54 7.71
CA VAL A 161 1.28 -16.74 6.71
C VAL A 161 1.58 -17.61 5.49
N ARG A 162 1.38 -17.06 4.31
CA ARG A 162 1.71 -17.68 3.04
C ARG A 162 2.73 -16.86 2.29
N VAL A 163 3.71 -17.56 1.71
CA VAL A 163 4.76 -16.98 0.87
C VAL A 163 4.65 -17.58 -0.52
N SER A 164 4.63 -16.75 -1.54
CA SER A 164 4.50 -17.17 -2.93
C SER A 164 5.36 -16.34 -3.87
N PHE A 165 5.83 -16.98 -4.95
CA PHE A 165 6.59 -16.35 -6.02
C PHE A 165 6.24 -16.97 -7.37
N LEU A 166 6.34 -16.20 -8.46
CA LEU A 166 6.04 -16.63 -9.82
C LEU A 166 6.85 -17.87 -10.22
N GLY A 167 6.18 -18.96 -10.59
CA GLY A 167 6.82 -20.21 -11.01
C GLY A 167 7.25 -21.11 -9.85
N TYR A 168 6.90 -20.81 -8.61
CA TYR A 168 7.31 -21.58 -7.43
C TYR A 168 6.12 -22.14 -6.68
N HIS A 169 6.33 -23.26 -5.99
CA HIS A 169 5.37 -23.79 -5.02
C HIS A 169 5.27 -22.83 -3.83
N PRO A 170 4.06 -22.31 -3.53
CA PRO A 170 3.89 -21.47 -2.35
C PRO A 170 4.03 -22.30 -1.08
N ARG A 171 4.53 -21.67 -0.02
CA ARG A 171 4.60 -22.26 1.32
C ARG A 171 3.67 -21.54 2.29
N THR A 172 3.01 -22.31 3.13
CA THR A 172 2.12 -21.78 4.17
C THR A 172 2.59 -22.30 5.51
N PHE A 173 2.69 -21.41 6.49
CA PHE A 173 3.12 -21.69 7.85
C PHE A 173 2.04 -21.21 8.83
N SER A 174 1.82 -21.95 9.91
CA SER A 174 1.04 -21.45 11.04
C SER A 174 1.89 -20.44 11.83
N LEU A 175 1.35 -19.27 12.12
CA LEU A 175 2.03 -18.28 12.97
C LEU A 175 2.29 -18.80 14.39
N LYS A 176 1.48 -19.78 14.88
CA LYS A 176 1.70 -20.47 16.15
C LYS A 176 2.98 -21.30 16.16
N ASP A 177 3.36 -21.86 15.01
CA ASP A 177 4.54 -22.72 14.90
C ASP A 177 5.83 -21.93 14.82
N LEU A 178 5.75 -20.64 14.52
CA LEU A 178 6.85 -19.69 14.50
C LEU A 178 7.06 -19.11 15.91
N LYS A 179 7.34 -19.96 16.90
CA LYS A 179 7.45 -19.59 18.33
C LYS A 179 8.51 -18.54 18.64
N ASP A 180 9.51 -18.41 17.77
CA ASP A 180 10.58 -17.42 17.90
C ASP A 180 10.42 -16.35 16.79
N LEU A 181 9.30 -15.62 16.81
CA LEU A 181 9.04 -14.52 15.84
C LEU A 181 10.11 -13.42 15.86
N GLU A 182 10.96 -13.39 16.88
CA GLU A 182 12.09 -12.47 16.99
C GLU A 182 13.30 -12.83 16.11
N LYS A 183 13.30 -14.04 15.52
CA LYS A 183 14.40 -14.48 14.65
C LYS A 183 13.97 -14.50 13.20
N ASP A 184 14.83 -13.97 12.34
CA ASP A 184 14.66 -14.04 10.89
C ASP A 184 14.59 -15.49 10.43
N VAL A 185 13.54 -15.81 9.66
CA VAL A 185 13.33 -17.14 9.08
C VAL A 185 13.80 -17.18 7.65
N GLU A 186 14.45 -18.28 7.28
CA GLU A 186 14.78 -18.52 5.88
C GLU A 186 13.70 -19.42 5.25
N ILE A 187 13.10 -18.94 4.16
CA ILE A 187 11.98 -19.60 3.49
C ILE A 187 12.41 -20.03 2.09
N PRO A 188 12.90 -21.27 1.90
CA PRO A 188 13.19 -21.78 0.58
C PRO A 188 11.90 -22.15 -0.17
N LEU A 189 11.73 -21.63 -1.37
CA LEU A 189 10.68 -22.02 -2.31
C LEU A 189 11.27 -22.92 -3.41
N SER A 190 10.51 -23.92 -3.82
CA SER A 190 10.91 -24.83 -4.90
C SER A 190 10.28 -24.41 -6.21
N PHE A 191 11.09 -24.30 -7.26
CA PHE A 191 10.63 -24.04 -8.63
C PHE A 191 9.72 -25.18 -9.11
N VAL A 192 8.65 -24.84 -9.81
CA VAL A 192 7.70 -25.78 -10.41
C VAL A 192 7.92 -25.80 -11.91
N PRO A 193 8.49 -26.87 -12.46
CA PRO A 193 8.39 -27.09 -13.91
C PRO A 193 6.91 -27.30 -14.25
N THR A 194 6.31 -26.40 -14.99
CA THR A 194 4.88 -26.49 -15.28
C THR A 194 4.67 -27.51 -16.39
N THR A 195 4.33 -28.74 -16.02
CA THR A 195 3.74 -29.71 -16.95
C THR A 195 2.25 -29.51 -17.01
N LEU A 196 1.72 -29.23 -18.19
CA LEU A 196 0.26 -29.13 -18.40
C LEU A 196 -0.41 -30.48 -18.02
N PRO A 197 -1.56 -30.45 -17.31
CA PRO A 197 -2.40 -31.63 -17.18
C PRO A 197 -2.78 -32.14 -18.59
N ALA A 198 -2.78 -33.45 -18.79
CA ALA A 198 -2.92 -34.11 -20.10
C ALA A 198 -4.23 -33.81 -20.85
N ILE A 199 -5.20 -33.15 -20.23
CA ILE A 199 -6.46 -32.72 -20.86
C ILE A 199 -6.75 -31.28 -20.40
N MET A 200 -6.28 -30.31 -21.20
CA MET A 200 -6.65 -28.92 -21.01
C MET A 200 -7.12 -28.35 -22.36
N VAL A 201 -8.36 -27.88 -22.39
CA VAL A 201 -8.87 -27.09 -23.55
C VAL A 201 -8.22 -25.73 -23.46
N THR A 202 -7.10 -25.57 -24.15
CA THR A 202 -6.44 -24.27 -24.29
C THR A 202 -7.21 -23.47 -25.33
N PRO A 203 -7.55 -22.19 -25.07
CA PRO A 203 -8.05 -21.32 -26.13
C PRO A 203 -7.07 -21.33 -27.32
N THR A 204 -7.58 -21.53 -28.51
CA THR A 204 -6.77 -21.63 -29.72
C THR A 204 -6.18 -20.28 -30.17
N ASN A 205 -6.71 -19.16 -29.62
CA ASN A 205 -6.31 -17.81 -29.98
C ASN A 205 -5.94 -17.02 -28.72
N ALA A 206 -4.73 -16.50 -28.69
CA ALA A 206 -4.20 -15.71 -27.58
C ALA A 206 -4.97 -14.38 -27.39
N ALA A 207 -5.36 -13.72 -28.48
CA ALA A 207 -6.15 -12.48 -28.41
C ALA A 207 -7.53 -12.71 -27.79
N ASP A 208 -8.20 -13.83 -28.12
CA ASP A 208 -9.51 -14.17 -27.56
C ASP A 208 -9.43 -14.41 -26.05
N LEU A 209 -8.32 -15.01 -25.58
CA LEU A 209 -8.08 -15.20 -24.15
C LEU A 209 -7.90 -13.87 -23.42
N VAL A 210 -7.14 -12.93 -24.00
CA VAL A 210 -6.97 -11.58 -23.46
C VAL A 210 -8.30 -10.85 -23.40
N ALA A 211 -9.08 -10.88 -24.50
CA ALA A 211 -10.40 -10.26 -24.52
C ALA A 211 -11.34 -10.87 -23.47
N MET A 212 -11.35 -12.21 -23.32
CA MET A 212 -12.12 -12.89 -22.29
C MET A 212 -11.70 -12.45 -20.89
N ALA A 213 -10.40 -12.29 -20.63
CA ALA A 213 -9.92 -11.80 -19.35
C ALA A 213 -10.41 -10.37 -19.06
N MET A 214 -10.42 -9.50 -20.07
CA MET A 214 -10.97 -8.14 -19.96
C MET A 214 -12.49 -8.15 -19.68
N ASP A 215 -13.26 -8.96 -20.39
CA ASP A 215 -14.70 -9.09 -20.18
C ASP A 215 -15.06 -9.63 -18.78
N LYS A 216 -14.17 -10.41 -18.18
CA LYS A 216 -14.34 -10.96 -16.83
C LYS A 216 -13.95 -10.01 -15.72
N ILE A 217 -13.39 -8.83 -15.99
CA ILE A 217 -13.00 -7.87 -14.95
C ILE A 217 -14.15 -7.56 -13.98
N PRO A 218 -15.39 -7.22 -14.41
CA PRO A 218 -16.47 -6.92 -13.47
C PRO A 218 -16.86 -8.10 -12.57
N ALA A 219 -16.66 -9.33 -13.03
CA ALA A 219 -16.96 -10.53 -12.26
C ALA A 219 -15.84 -10.89 -11.27
N ASN A 220 -14.59 -10.70 -11.68
CA ASN A 220 -13.42 -11.14 -10.94
C ASN A 220 -12.91 -10.13 -9.92
N TYR A 221 -13.12 -8.83 -10.14
CA TYR A 221 -12.62 -7.77 -9.29
C TYR A 221 -13.73 -7.11 -8.46
N PRO A 222 -13.41 -6.32 -7.42
CA PRO A 222 -14.42 -5.68 -6.59
C PRO A 222 -15.32 -4.72 -7.37
N ASP A 223 -16.63 -4.84 -7.17
CA ASP A 223 -17.68 -3.99 -7.75
C ASP A 223 -18.05 -2.80 -6.88
N HIS A 224 -17.43 -2.68 -5.70
CA HIS A 224 -17.61 -1.60 -4.73
C HIS A 224 -16.26 -0.98 -4.35
N PRO A 225 -16.26 0.29 -3.90
CA PRO A 225 -15.06 0.93 -3.42
C PRO A 225 -14.53 0.24 -2.15
N MET A 226 -13.21 0.13 -2.03
CA MET A 226 -12.54 -0.42 -0.86
C MET A 226 -11.39 0.50 -0.42
N GLN A 227 -11.06 0.45 0.85
CA GLN A 227 -9.87 1.12 1.37
C GLN A 227 -8.68 0.18 1.35
N MET A 228 -7.55 0.73 0.98
CA MET A 228 -6.25 0.06 1.04
C MET A 228 -5.26 0.96 1.77
N THR A 229 -4.39 0.35 2.57
CA THR A 229 -3.15 0.99 3.01
C THR A 229 -2.04 0.48 2.11
N GLY A 230 -1.20 1.39 1.61
CA GLY A 230 -0.09 1.03 0.73
C GLY A 230 1.22 1.67 1.19
N PHE A 231 2.32 0.97 0.99
CA PHE A 231 3.66 1.55 1.09
C PHE A 231 4.13 1.95 -0.29
N TYR A 232 4.52 3.21 -0.44
CA TYR A 232 5.11 3.77 -1.65
C TYR A 232 6.57 4.09 -1.45
N ARG A 233 7.40 3.74 -2.43
CA ARG A 233 8.81 4.17 -2.52
C ARG A 233 9.10 4.69 -3.91
N GLU A 234 9.82 5.82 -3.96
CA GLU A 234 10.36 6.41 -5.18
C GLU A 234 11.85 6.69 -4.98
N MET A 235 12.65 6.30 -5.95
CA MET A 235 14.10 6.51 -5.93
C MET A 235 14.56 7.04 -7.28
N ILE A 236 15.52 7.97 -7.24
CA ILE A 236 16.26 8.41 -8.41
C ILE A 236 17.74 8.11 -8.18
N GLN A 237 18.32 7.37 -9.09
CA GLN A 237 19.76 7.10 -9.14
C GLN A 237 20.39 7.89 -10.28
N LYS A 238 21.61 8.41 -10.04
CA LYS A 238 22.51 8.94 -11.06
C LYS A 238 23.74 8.05 -11.13
N GLY A 239 23.86 7.28 -12.23
CA GLY A 239 24.77 6.12 -12.27
C GLY A 239 24.42 5.15 -11.12
N ASN A 240 25.38 4.86 -10.26
CA ASN A 240 25.18 3.97 -9.10
C ASN A 240 24.85 4.71 -7.79
N ASN A 241 24.60 6.02 -7.83
CA ASN A 241 24.36 6.79 -6.63
C ASN A 241 22.89 7.18 -6.51
N TYR A 242 22.26 6.86 -5.39
CA TYR A 242 20.95 7.39 -5.06
C TYR A 242 21.04 8.90 -4.80
N VAL A 243 20.25 9.67 -5.53
CA VAL A 243 20.17 11.13 -5.42
C VAL A 243 18.86 11.63 -4.82
N THR A 244 17.81 10.79 -4.90
CA THR A 244 16.52 11.05 -4.25
C THR A 244 16.01 9.74 -3.68
N LEU A 245 15.43 9.80 -2.49
CA LEU A 245 14.68 8.72 -1.87
C LEU A 245 13.45 9.32 -1.20
N THR A 246 12.28 8.83 -1.55
CA THR A 246 10.99 9.22 -0.96
C THR A 246 10.21 7.97 -0.60
N GLU A 247 9.69 7.91 0.61
CA GLU A 247 8.89 6.80 1.11
C GLU A 247 7.64 7.34 1.80
N ALA A 248 6.51 6.66 1.62
CA ALA A 248 5.25 7.06 2.25
C ALA A 248 4.34 5.86 2.52
N VAL A 249 3.61 5.93 3.63
CA VAL A 249 2.41 5.14 3.88
C VAL A 249 1.22 5.91 3.35
N LEU A 250 0.41 5.26 2.54
CA LEU A 250 -0.70 5.84 1.80
C LEU A 250 -2.04 5.30 2.26
N ASP A 251 -3.01 6.18 2.38
CA ASP A 251 -4.43 5.83 2.41
C ASP A 251 -4.98 5.90 0.99
N ILE A 252 -5.52 4.79 0.49
CA ILE A 252 -6.02 4.65 -0.87
C ILE A 252 -7.49 4.23 -0.84
N ASN A 253 -8.40 5.09 -1.26
CA ASN A 253 -9.77 4.71 -1.58
C ASN A 253 -9.78 4.21 -3.03
N LYS A 254 -9.62 2.90 -3.20
CA LYS A 254 -9.67 2.23 -4.50
C LYS A 254 -11.11 2.19 -4.96
N ASN A 255 -11.41 2.81 -6.08
CA ASN A 255 -12.75 2.79 -6.65
C ASN A 255 -13.07 1.43 -7.29
N SER A 256 -14.36 1.12 -7.48
CA SER A 256 -14.77 -0.16 -8.05
C SER A 256 -14.24 -0.37 -9.46
N TYR A 257 -13.98 -1.62 -9.82
CA TYR A 257 -13.56 -2.00 -11.17
C TYR A 257 -14.72 -2.03 -12.19
N GLY A 258 -15.96 -2.00 -11.72
CA GLY A 258 -17.15 -1.86 -12.59
C GLY A 258 -17.32 -0.45 -13.17
N ARG A 259 -16.57 0.53 -12.69
CA ARG A 259 -16.56 1.91 -13.21
C ARG A 259 -15.18 2.23 -13.75
N LEU A 260 -14.95 1.96 -15.02
CA LEU A 260 -13.66 2.11 -15.71
C LEU A 260 -13.02 3.50 -15.58
N TYR A 261 -13.80 4.55 -15.31
CA TYR A 261 -13.30 5.93 -15.23
C TYR A 261 -13.33 6.54 -13.82
N GLY A 262 -13.60 5.72 -12.80
CA GLY A 262 -13.56 6.19 -11.42
C GLY A 262 -12.12 6.32 -10.94
N LEU A 263 -11.61 7.55 -10.80
CA LEU A 263 -10.28 7.79 -10.25
C LEU A 263 -10.22 7.34 -8.79
N ASP A 264 -9.12 6.72 -8.42
CA ASP A 264 -8.81 6.40 -7.04
C ASP A 264 -8.48 7.68 -6.28
N GLN A 265 -8.82 7.73 -5.00
CA GLN A 265 -8.39 8.83 -4.14
C GLN A 265 -7.24 8.32 -3.28
N VAL A 266 -6.17 9.09 -3.22
CA VAL A 266 -5.00 8.74 -2.43
C VAL A 266 -4.58 9.91 -1.54
N GLY A 267 -4.14 9.60 -0.33
CA GLY A 267 -3.56 10.52 0.61
C GLY A 267 -2.26 9.99 1.19
N VAL A 268 -1.33 10.89 1.49
CA VAL A 268 -0.14 10.56 2.27
C VAL A 268 -0.50 10.65 3.74
N PHE A 269 -0.52 9.51 4.41
CA PHE A 269 -0.72 9.45 5.85
C PHE A 269 0.57 9.81 6.60
N LYS A 270 1.69 9.18 6.22
CA LYS A 270 3.00 9.37 6.83
C LYS A 270 4.07 9.17 5.76
N GLY A 271 5.06 10.03 5.71
CA GLY A 271 6.09 9.90 4.69
C GLY A 271 7.36 10.65 5.03
N ARG A 272 8.45 10.22 4.43
CA ARG A 272 9.78 10.80 4.57
C ARG A 272 10.47 10.88 3.22
N GLY A 273 11.31 11.87 3.02
CA GLY A 273 12.04 12.03 1.78
C GLY A 273 13.35 12.76 1.95
N SER A 274 14.25 12.58 1.00
CA SER A 274 15.51 13.30 0.96
C SER A 274 16.04 13.45 -0.47
N VAL A 275 16.74 14.55 -0.71
CA VAL A 275 17.40 14.88 -1.97
C VAL A 275 18.86 15.24 -1.71
N ASP A 276 19.79 14.61 -2.42
CA ASP A 276 21.20 14.97 -2.43
C ASP A 276 21.43 16.11 -3.44
N TRP A 277 21.17 17.34 -3.00
CA TRP A 277 21.30 18.55 -3.82
C TRP A 277 22.69 18.78 -4.38
N ALA A 278 23.72 18.20 -3.78
CA ALA A 278 25.10 18.34 -4.26
C ALA A 278 25.38 17.49 -5.53
N ARG A 279 24.59 16.43 -5.73
CA ARG A 279 24.77 15.48 -6.84
C ARG A 279 23.72 15.59 -7.94
N ILE A 280 22.56 16.16 -7.64
CA ILE A 280 21.56 16.49 -8.67
C ILE A 280 22.10 17.69 -9.47
N ASP A 281 22.23 17.52 -10.77
CA ASP A 281 22.38 18.67 -11.66
C ASP A 281 21.17 19.60 -11.48
N THR A 282 21.36 20.92 -11.63
CA THR A 282 20.37 21.99 -11.44
C THR A 282 19.05 21.82 -12.22
N VAL A 283 18.92 20.75 -13.00
CA VAL A 283 17.70 20.37 -13.70
C VAL A 283 17.02 19.27 -12.90
N PHE A 284 16.12 19.70 -12.07
CA PHE A 284 15.10 18.80 -11.54
C PHE A 284 14.16 18.46 -12.70
N VAL A 285 14.37 17.33 -13.32
CA VAL A 285 13.47 16.84 -14.35
C VAL A 285 12.19 16.43 -13.63
N LYS A 286 11.12 17.22 -13.78
CA LYS A 286 9.80 16.85 -13.30
C LYS A 286 9.31 15.69 -14.16
N PHE A 287 9.50 14.48 -13.66
CA PHE A 287 8.93 13.32 -14.27
C PHE A 287 7.41 13.32 -14.09
N ARG A 288 6.70 12.87 -15.09
CA ARG A 288 5.34 12.40 -14.93
C ARG A 288 5.42 11.05 -14.20
N GLY A 289 5.40 11.10 -12.90
CA GLY A 289 5.55 9.95 -12.02
C GLY A 289 4.83 10.23 -10.70
N GLY A 290 5.28 9.55 -9.67
CA GLY A 290 4.73 9.67 -8.34
C GLY A 290 3.58 8.70 -8.09
N ILE A 291 2.92 8.90 -6.97
CA ILE A 291 1.94 7.96 -6.40
C ILE A 291 0.79 7.68 -7.38
N ASN A 292 0.22 8.72 -8.02
CA ASN A 292 -0.90 8.54 -8.94
C ASN A 292 -0.50 7.70 -10.16
N SER A 293 0.66 7.96 -10.75
CA SER A 293 1.14 7.19 -11.91
C SER A 293 1.39 5.72 -11.56
N ALA A 294 1.89 5.44 -10.34
CA ALA A 294 2.07 4.07 -9.87
C ALA A 294 0.74 3.32 -9.63
N LEU A 295 -0.36 4.04 -9.38
CA LEU A 295 -1.71 3.48 -9.31
C LEU A 295 -2.39 3.37 -10.69
N GLU A 296 -2.05 4.25 -11.62
CA GLU A 296 -2.63 4.28 -12.97
C GLU A 296 -2.13 3.14 -13.88
N ILE A 297 -1.06 2.44 -13.50
CA ILE A 297 -0.64 1.21 -14.21
C ILE A 297 -1.49 -0.02 -13.87
N ASP A 298 -2.55 0.11 -13.10
CA ASP A 298 -3.55 -0.92 -12.84
C ASP A 298 -4.29 -1.29 -14.14
N VAL A 299 -3.77 -2.30 -14.84
CA VAL A 299 -4.25 -2.74 -16.17
C VAL A 299 -5.69 -3.24 -16.13
N ALA A 300 -6.12 -3.85 -15.03
CA ALA A 300 -7.51 -4.30 -14.89
C ALA A 300 -8.48 -3.12 -14.77
N LYS A 301 -8.02 -1.95 -14.30
CA LYS A 301 -8.84 -0.74 -14.18
C LYS A 301 -8.65 0.22 -15.35
N PHE A 302 -7.42 0.31 -15.86
CA PHE A 302 -7.03 1.20 -16.96
C PHE A 302 -6.40 0.38 -18.09
N PRO A 303 -7.20 -0.36 -18.87
CA PRO A 303 -6.68 -1.26 -19.88
C PRO A 303 -6.02 -0.46 -21.04
N PHE A 304 -4.70 -0.46 -21.08
CA PHE A 304 -3.93 0.17 -22.16
C PHE A 304 -3.87 -0.65 -23.44
N LEU A 305 -4.24 -1.93 -23.38
CA LEU A 305 -4.25 -2.84 -24.52
C LEU A 305 -5.41 -2.59 -25.48
N GLY A 306 -6.42 -1.78 -25.08
CA GLY A 306 -7.65 -1.57 -25.80
C GLY A 306 -8.86 -2.21 -25.11
N THR A 307 -10.05 -1.92 -25.61
CA THR A 307 -11.32 -2.33 -24.98
C THR A 307 -12.07 -3.41 -25.74
N ASN A 308 -11.63 -3.74 -26.95
CA ASN A 308 -12.27 -4.76 -27.80
C ASN A 308 -11.28 -5.50 -28.69
N ILE A 309 -11.63 -6.69 -29.16
CA ILE A 309 -10.76 -7.56 -29.98
C ILE A 309 -10.25 -6.89 -31.27
N PRO A 310 -11.07 -6.17 -32.06
CA PRO A 310 -10.58 -5.46 -33.24
C PRO A 310 -9.45 -4.50 -32.90
N GLU A 311 -9.62 -3.64 -31.89
CA GLU A 311 -8.65 -2.67 -31.42
C GLU A 311 -7.35 -3.34 -30.93
N LEU A 312 -7.47 -4.42 -30.15
CA LEU A 312 -6.35 -5.23 -29.70
C LEU A 312 -5.53 -5.76 -30.90
N ASN A 313 -6.19 -6.33 -31.91
CA ASN A 313 -5.54 -6.92 -33.06
C ASN A 313 -4.98 -5.90 -34.07
N GLU A 314 -5.45 -4.67 -34.06
CA GLU A 314 -4.89 -3.58 -34.85
C GLU A 314 -3.52 -3.12 -34.34
N ILE A 315 -3.36 -3.10 -33.02
CA ILE A 315 -2.19 -2.55 -32.34
C ILE A 315 -1.17 -3.64 -31.99
N TYR A 316 -1.65 -4.81 -31.52
CA TYR A 316 -0.80 -5.84 -30.94
C TYR A 316 -0.85 -7.17 -31.68
N GLU A 317 0.25 -7.90 -31.57
CA GLU A 317 0.35 -9.33 -31.85
C GLU A 317 0.41 -10.09 -30.54
N PHE A 318 -0.37 -11.18 -30.44
CA PHE A 318 -0.45 -11.99 -29.24
C PHE A 318 0.02 -13.41 -29.52
N GLN A 319 0.77 -13.99 -28.57
CA GLN A 319 1.27 -15.36 -28.66
C GLN A 319 1.07 -16.07 -27.32
N MET A 320 0.62 -17.34 -27.37
CA MET A 320 0.57 -18.20 -26.19
C MET A 320 1.97 -18.67 -25.84
N GLU A 321 2.30 -18.62 -24.57
CA GLU A 321 3.53 -19.17 -24.03
C GLU A 321 3.26 -20.35 -23.06
N GLU A 322 4.31 -20.97 -22.56
CA GLU A 322 4.22 -22.01 -21.55
C GLU A 322 3.50 -21.46 -20.30
N PRO A 323 2.51 -22.18 -19.78
CA PRO A 323 1.83 -21.75 -18.58
C PRO A 323 2.74 -21.76 -17.36
N VAL A 324 2.39 -20.98 -16.36
CA VAL A 324 3.18 -20.84 -15.13
C VAL A 324 2.30 -20.85 -13.89
N GLN A 325 2.87 -21.25 -12.77
CA GLN A 325 2.18 -21.18 -11.49
C GLN A 325 2.36 -19.79 -10.86
N VAL A 326 1.23 -19.15 -10.49
CA VAL A 326 1.17 -17.90 -9.72
C VAL A 326 0.39 -18.19 -8.45
N ASP A 327 1.02 -18.05 -7.30
CA ASP A 327 0.41 -18.29 -5.98
C ASP A 327 -0.32 -19.66 -5.85
N GLY A 328 0.27 -20.71 -6.45
CA GLY A 328 -0.30 -22.06 -6.44
C GLY A 328 -1.39 -22.30 -7.48
N ARG A 329 -1.70 -21.33 -8.33
CA ARG A 329 -2.71 -21.40 -9.39
C ARG A 329 -2.02 -21.42 -10.75
N ILE A 330 -2.47 -22.29 -11.65
CA ILE A 330 -1.92 -22.33 -13.02
C ILE A 330 -2.51 -21.17 -13.81
N ASN A 331 -1.62 -20.46 -14.50
CA ASN A 331 -1.95 -19.31 -15.33
C ASN A 331 -1.54 -19.57 -16.77
N HIS A 332 -2.41 -19.20 -17.70
CA HIS A 332 -1.99 -18.97 -19.07
C HIS A 332 -1.05 -17.79 -19.12
N VAL A 333 -0.03 -17.87 -19.96
CA VAL A 333 0.87 -16.77 -20.24
C VAL A 333 0.67 -16.36 -21.69
N VAL A 334 0.34 -15.10 -21.90
CA VAL A 334 0.20 -14.50 -23.24
C VAL A 334 1.25 -13.42 -23.37
N SER A 335 2.20 -13.60 -24.29
CA SER A 335 3.06 -12.49 -24.70
C SER A 335 2.35 -11.62 -25.72
N PHE A 336 2.68 -10.34 -25.70
CA PHE A 336 2.18 -9.37 -26.67
C PHE A 336 3.29 -8.40 -27.10
N ASP A 337 3.24 -7.96 -28.33
CA ASP A 337 4.11 -6.92 -28.87
C ASP A 337 3.34 -6.02 -29.81
N GLN A 338 3.81 -4.79 -29.96
CA GLN A 338 3.29 -3.81 -30.90
C GLN A 338 3.57 -4.28 -32.33
N ARG A 339 2.53 -4.20 -33.21
CA ARG A 339 2.67 -4.56 -34.62
C ARG A 339 3.61 -3.64 -35.36
N GLU A 340 4.31 -4.21 -36.34
CA GLU A 340 5.07 -3.41 -37.30
C GLU A 340 4.15 -2.42 -38.03
N GLY A 341 4.63 -1.20 -38.23
CA GLY A 341 3.88 -0.14 -38.93
C GLY A 341 2.99 0.72 -38.04
N VAL A 342 2.73 0.35 -36.80
CA VAL A 342 2.06 1.22 -35.83
C VAL A 342 3.00 2.34 -35.40
N GLN A 343 2.63 3.60 -35.68
CA GLN A 343 3.51 4.76 -35.49
C GLN A 343 3.56 5.24 -34.04
N GLU A 344 2.49 5.12 -33.31
CA GLU A 344 2.39 5.46 -31.90
C GLU A 344 3.28 4.55 -31.05
N ILE A 345 3.72 5.06 -29.89
CA ILE A 345 4.50 4.28 -28.94
C ILE A 345 3.54 3.47 -28.06
N HIS A 346 3.61 2.17 -28.19
CA HIS A 346 2.83 1.23 -27.39
C HIS A 346 3.74 0.32 -26.54
N PHE A 347 3.22 -0.81 -26.10
CA PHE A 347 3.89 -1.69 -25.15
C PHE A 347 4.14 -3.07 -25.72
N ARG A 348 5.08 -3.80 -25.10
CA ARG A 348 5.30 -5.24 -25.26
C ARG A 348 5.44 -5.89 -23.89
N GLY A 349 5.09 -7.15 -23.77
CA GLY A 349 5.18 -7.81 -22.46
C GLY A 349 4.47 -9.14 -22.36
N LYS A 350 4.09 -9.49 -21.12
CA LYS A 350 3.38 -10.74 -20.78
C LYS A 350 2.21 -10.48 -19.85
N ILE A 351 1.11 -11.13 -20.14
CA ILE A 351 -0.09 -11.13 -19.30
C ILE A 351 -0.25 -12.54 -18.74
N TYR A 352 -0.44 -12.64 -17.43
CA TYR A 352 -0.69 -13.88 -16.71
C TYR A 352 -2.17 -13.95 -16.36
N ILE A 353 -2.86 -14.96 -16.87
CA ILE A 353 -4.32 -15.11 -16.76
C ILE A 353 -4.62 -16.41 -16.03
N ASP A 354 -5.25 -16.32 -14.86
CA ASP A 354 -5.65 -17.49 -14.07
C ASP A 354 -6.57 -18.41 -14.89
N MET A 355 -6.21 -19.66 -15.01
CA MET A 355 -6.94 -20.62 -15.85
C MET A 355 -8.37 -20.90 -15.39
N LYS A 356 -8.65 -20.75 -14.10
CA LYS A 356 -9.96 -21.05 -13.52
C LYS A 356 -10.94 -19.88 -13.65
N SER A 357 -10.50 -18.69 -13.26
CA SER A 357 -11.35 -17.49 -13.22
C SER A 357 -11.24 -16.63 -14.47
N HIS A 358 -10.18 -16.80 -15.28
CA HIS A 358 -9.76 -15.91 -16.36
C HIS A 358 -9.46 -14.49 -15.88
N ALA A 359 -9.08 -14.34 -14.60
CA ALA A 359 -8.64 -13.06 -14.07
C ALA A 359 -7.18 -12.80 -14.46
N ILE A 360 -6.83 -11.56 -14.72
CA ILE A 360 -5.45 -11.13 -14.85
C ILE A 360 -4.81 -11.16 -13.45
N SER A 361 -3.79 -11.99 -13.26
CA SER A 361 -3.10 -12.13 -11.98
C SER A 361 -1.83 -11.27 -11.92
N ARG A 362 -1.20 -11.04 -13.09
CA ARG A 362 0.04 -10.27 -13.23
C ARG A 362 0.19 -9.76 -14.64
N VAL A 363 0.82 -8.60 -14.81
CA VAL A 363 1.27 -8.09 -16.12
C VAL A 363 2.68 -7.53 -15.97
N GLU A 364 3.56 -7.94 -16.85
CA GLU A 364 4.91 -7.40 -17.01
C GLU A 364 5.02 -6.80 -18.39
N PHE A 365 5.36 -5.52 -18.49
CA PHE A 365 5.39 -4.87 -19.78
C PHE A 365 6.42 -3.76 -19.87
N ASN A 366 6.87 -3.48 -21.07
CA ASN A 366 7.79 -2.42 -21.40
C ASN A 366 7.18 -1.52 -22.46
N MET A 367 7.48 -0.24 -22.40
CA MET A 367 7.15 0.68 -23.48
C MET A 367 8.18 0.57 -24.60
N ASN A 368 7.75 0.52 -25.85
CA ASN A 368 8.62 0.45 -27.04
C ASN A 368 9.26 1.81 -27.33
N VAL A 369 10.26 2.17 -26.55
CA VAL A 369 10.95 3.48 -26.59
C VAL A 369 12.26 3.45 -27.39
N GLU A 370 12.72 2.28 -27.81
CA GLU A 370 13.96 2.12 -28.54
C GLU A 370 13.89 2.88 -29.89
N ASP A 371 14.96 3.62 -30.19
CA ASP A 371 15.11 4.42 -31.41
C ASP A 371 14.03 5.48 -31.69
N ARG A 372 13.23 5.84 -30.67
CA ARG A 372 12.17 6.83 -30.75
C ARG A 372 12.54 8.13 -30.04
N ALA A 373 12.89 9.15 -30.82
CA ALA A 373 13.30 10.44 -30.29
C ALA A 373 12.19 11.18 -29.52
N ASP A 374 10.93 10.90 -29.83
CA ASP A 374 9.72 11.48 -29.22
C ASP A 374 9.35 10.81 -27.89
N ALA A 375 9.82 9.57 -27.62
CA ALA A 375 9.55 8.83 -26.39
C ALA A 375 9.87 9.63 -25.12
N THR A 376 10.92 10.45 -25.16
CA THR A 376 11.31 11.29 -24.03
C THR A 376 10.22 12.30 -23.63
N SER A 377 9.39 12.75 -24.56
CA SER A 377 8.33 13.73 -24.31
C SER A 377 7.19 13.15 -23.45
N ILE A 378 7.04 11.82 -23.44
CA ILE A 378 6.06 11.12 -22.61
C ILE A 378 6.39 11.33 -21.12
N PHE A 379 7.68 11.30 -20.77
CA PHE A 379 8.15 11.36 -19.39
C PHE A 379 8.57 12.77 -18.95
N ILE A 380 9.07 13.59 -19.87
CA ILE A 380 9.64 14.91 -19.57
C ILE A 380 8.81 15.99 -20.23
N SER A 381 7.98 16.68 -19.46
CA SER A 381 7.07 17.71 -19.96
C SER A 381 7.76 19.04 -20.34
N ARG A 382 8.89 19.37 -19.71
CA ARG A 382 9.66 20.58 -20.00
C ARG A 382 11.15 20.31 -19.95
N ARG A 383 11.84 20.61 -21.04
CA ARG A 383 13.30 20.53 -21.12
C ARG A 383 13.89 21.92 -21.08
N PRO A 384 14.85 22.20 -20.21
CA PRO A 384 15.62 23.45 -20.26
C PRO A 384 16.42 23.55 -21.55
N MET A 385 16.72 24.79 -21.97
CA MET A 385 17.56 25.01 -23.13
C MET A 385 18.95 24.42 -22.94
N GLY A 386 19.45 23.68 -23.94
CA GLY A 386 20.74 23.00 -23.88
C GLY A 386 20.74 21.68 -23.09
N PHE A 387 19.57 21.17 -22.66
CA PHE A 387 19.44 19.85 -22.04
C PHE A 387 18.85 18.85 -23.03
N ARG A 388 19.55 17.75 -23.23
CA ARG A 388 19.11 16.60 -24.03
C ARG A 388 18.92 15.40 -23.13
N ALA A 389 17.82 14.68 -23.33
CA ALA A 389 17.57 13.40 -22.68
C ALA A 389 17.04 12.40 -23.70
N ASN A 390 17.35 11.14 -23.48
CA ASN A 390 16.88 10.01 -24.28
C ASN A 390 16.48 8.87 -23.34
N VAL A 391 15.25 8.38 -23.47
CA VAL A 391 14.77 7.23 -22.70
C VAL A 391 15.40 5.96 -23.30
N LEU A 392 16.01 5.16 -22.43
CA LEU A 392 16.65 3.89 -22.80
C LEU A 392 15.70 2.71 -22.65
N TYR A 393 14.91 2.70 -21.58
CA TYR A 393 13.80 1.76 -21.39
C TYR A 393 12.80 2.31 -20.35
N ALA A 394 11.58 1.80 -20.39
CA ALA A 394 10.55 1.99 -19.40
C ALA A 394 9.84 0.65 -19.16
N ALA A 395 10.01 0.09 -17.97
CA ALA A 395 9.52 -1.21 -17.57
C ALA A 395 8.47 -1.07 -16.46
N TYR A 396 7.45 -1.90 -16.52
CA TYR A 396 6.31 -1.88 -15.62
C TYR A 396 5.96 -3.30 -15.17
N LEU A 397 5.56 -3.40 -13.92
CA LEU A 397 5.03 -4.62 -13.33
C LEU A 397 3.79 -4.27 -12.53
N VAL A 398 2.71 -5.03 -12.69
CA VAL A 398 1.54 -4.99 -11.83
C VAL A 398 1.14 -6.40 -11.43
N GLN A 399 0.79 -6.58 -10.16
CA GLN A 399 0.34 -7.85 -9.60
C GLN A 399 -1.00 -7.67 -8.89
N TYR A 400 -1.81 -8.71 -8.98
CA TYR A 400 -3.09 -8.81 -8.30
C TYR A 400 -3.10 -10.03 -7.39
N LYS A 401 -3.86 -9.95 -6.32
CA LYS A 401 -4.05 -11.03 -5.36
C LYS A 401 -5.51 -11.36 -5.21
N GLU A 402 -5.82 -12.65 -5.20
CA GLU A 402 -7.16 -13.11 -4.89
C GLU A 402 -7.36 -13.17 -3.36
N ILE A 403 -8.41 -12.46 -2.90
CA ILE A 403 -8.82 -12.44 -1.50
C ILE A 403 -10.34 -12.60 -1.47
N ASN A 404 -10.83 -13.61 -0.75
CA ASN A 404 -12.26 -13.91 -0.63
C ASN A 404 -13.01 -14.03 -1.97
N GLY A 405 -12.34 -14.59 -2.99
CA GLY A 405 -12.92 -14.80 -4.33
C GLY A 405 -12.87 -13.58 -5.26
N LYS A 406 -12.25 -12.48 -4.86
CA LYS A 406 -12.04 -11.29 -5.67
C LYS A 406 -10.57 -10.96 -5.84
N TRP A 407 -10.18 -10.62 -7.06
CA TRP A 407 -8.84 -10.17 -7.38
C TRP A 407 -8.69 -8.68 -7.08
N THR A 408 -7.67 -8.32 -6.33
CA THR A 408 -7.42 -6.94 -5.92
C THR A 408 -6.01 -6.53 -6.29
N PHE A 409 -5.81 -5.25 -6.58
CA PHE A 409 -4.48 -4.68 -6.77
C PHE A 409 -3.59 -4.98 -5.54
N ASP A 410 -2.36 -5.44 -5.78
CA ASP A 410 -1.46 -5.90 -4.72
C ASP A 410 -0.11 -5.17 -4.75
N TYR A 411 0.53 -5.15 -5.91
CA TYR A 411 1.83 -4.53 -6.07
C TYR A 411 1.98 -3.91 -7.45
N SER A 412 2.68 -2.81 -7.54
CA SER A 412 3.12 -2.24 -8.80
C SER A 412 4.53 -1.67 -8.70
N ARG A 413 5.26 -1.74 -9.82
CA ARG A 413 6.60 -1.18 -9.97
C ARG A 413 6.78 -0.58 -11.34
N THR A 414 7.39 0.59 -11.38
CA THR A 414 7.84 1.27 -12.60
C THR A 414 9.34 1.51 -12.50
N GLU A 415 10.05 1.23 -13.58
CA GLU A 415 11.47 1.56 -13.69
C GLU A 415 11.76 2.19 -15.05
N ILE A 416 12.28 3.42 -15.03
CA ILE A 416 12.58 4.19 -16.23
C ILE A 416 14.04 4.58 -16.19
N LYS A 417 14.75 4.28 -17.26
CA LYS A 417 16.16 4.63 -17.42
C LYS A 417 16.34 5.55 -18.61
N PHE A 418 17.14 6.58 -18.44
CA PHE A 418 17.44 7.50 -19.50
C PHE A 418 18.86 8.06 -19.41
N ASP A 419 19.41 8.40 -20.55
CA ASP A 419 20.61 9.20 -20.66
C ASP A 419 20.27 10.68 -20.75
N SER A 420 21.09 11.50 -20.14
CA SER A 420 20.98 12.96 -20.27
C SER A 420 22.33 13.62 -20.50
N LYS A 421 22.32 14.73 -21.23
CA LYS A 421 23.51 15.52 -21.51
C LYS A 421 23.16 17.00 -21.59
N TRP A 422 24.00 17.82 -20.98
CA TRP A 422 24.04 19.25 -21.23
C TRP A 422 24.97 19.59 -22.38
N ASP A 423 24.59 20.51 -23.26
CA ASP A 423 25.44 20.90 -24.38
C ASP A 423 26.83 21.39 -23.94
N ARG A 424 26.93 21.93 -22.73
CA ARG A 424 28.19 22.41 -22.13
C ARG A 424 29.01 21.31 -21.42
N LYS A 425 28.49 20.09 -21.28
CA LYS A 425 29.17 18.97 -20.59
C LYS A 425 29.67 17.95 -21.62
N LEU A 426 30.87 17.42 -21.41
CA LEU A 426 31.49 16.42 -22.28
C LEU A 426 30.83 15.04 -22.13
N PHE A 427 30.42 14.67 -20.91
CA PHE A 427 29.91 13.34 -20.61
C PHE A 427 28.40 13.35 -20.43
N LYS A 428 27.77 12.22 -20.79
CA LYS A 428 26.39 11.90 -20.47
C LYS A 428 26.28 11.45 -19.02
N ASN A 429 25.11 11.68 -18.40
CA ASN A 429 24.73 11.09 -17.14
C ASN A 429 23.59 10.11 -17.41
N THR A 430 23.65 8.96 -16.78
CA THR A 430 22.55 7.99 -16.80
C THR A 430 21.75 8.14 -15.51
N TYR A 431 20.42 8.20 -15.63
CA TYR A 431 19.49 8.23 -14.51
C TYR A 431 18.58 7.01 -14.57
N THR A 432 18.32 6.44 -13.41
CA THR A 432 17.28 5.42 -13.22
C THR A 432 16.29 5.95 -12.19
N ILE A 433 15.02 5.94 -12.56
CA ILE A 433 13.91 6.30 -11.69
C ILE A 433 13.13 5.02 -11.45
N MET A 434 12.91 4.71 -10.19
CA MET A 434 12.10 3.60 -9.75
C MET A 434 11.01 4.11 -8.83
N SER A 435 9.78 3.64 -9.04
CA SER A 435 8.67 3.83 -8.10
C SER A 435 7.92 2.53 -7.92
N GLU A 436 7.49 2.27 -6.70
CA GLU A 436 6.75 1.06 -6.35
C GLU A 436 5.66 1.34 -5.30
N ILE A 437 4.56 0.59 -5.38
CA ILE A 437 3.52 0.53 -4.35
C ILE A 437 3.29 -0.93 -3.99
N ALA A 438 3.38 -1.25 -2.69
CA ALA A 438 2.90 -2.50 -2.14
C ALA A 438 1.65 -2.23 -1.28
N ILE A 439 0.56 -2.93 -1.55
CA ILE A 439 -0.64 -2.85 -0.71
C ILE A 439 -0.44 -3.74 0.51
N THR A 440 -0.46 -3.10 1.67
CA THR A 440 -0.15 -3.74 2.95
C THR A 440 -1.39 -4.11 3.75
N GLU A 441 -2.50 -3.38 3.57
CA GLU A 441 -3.77 -3.70 4.20
C GLU A 441 -4.95 -3.41 3.28
N ARG A 442 -6.06 -4.13 3.48
CA ARG A 442 -7.31 -3.97 2.72
C ARG A 442 -8.51 -4.04 3.64
N SER A 443 -9.50 -3.17 3.39
CA SER A 443 -10.75 -3.10 4.14
C SER A 443 -11.90 -2.74 3.20
N ASP A 444 -13.06 -3.36 3.39
CA ASP A 444 -14.29 -3.03 2.65
C ASP A 444 -14.92 -1.69 3.10
N ARG A 445 -14.34 -1.04 4.12
CA ARG A 445 -14.81 0.24 4.64
C ARG A 445 -13.96 1.36 4.07
N THR A 446 -14.55 2.25 3.29
CA THR A 446 -13.87 3.47 2.84
C THR A 446 -13.90 4.53 3.94
N MET A 447 -12.79 5.24 4.14
CA MET A 447 -12.70 6.41 5.01
C MET A 447 -12.47 7.67 4.18
N LYS A 448 -12.93 8.79 4.69
CA LYS A 448 -12.69 10.08 4.05
C LYS A 448 -11.24 10.50 4.28
N ILE A 449 -10.48 10.60 3.19
CA ILE A 449 -9.11 11.11 3.23
C ILE A 449 -9.17 12.63 3.49
N PRO A 450 -8.49 13.15 4.52
CA PRO A 450 -8.40 14.59 4.79
C PRO A 450 -7.86 15.38 3.59
N ALA A 451 -8.35 16.58 3.37
CA ALA A 451 -8.02 17.38 2.18
C ALA A 451 -6.52 17.72 2.09
N GLU A 452 -5.88 17.94 3.22
CA GLU A 452 -4.45 18.25 3.38
C GLU A 452 -3.54 17.07 3.02
N GLN A 453 -4.00 15.84 3.25
CA GLN A 453 -3.27 14.62 2.94
C GLN A 453 -3.39 14.21 1.48
N ARG A 454 -4.43 14.68 0.77
CA ARG A 454 -4.71 14.23 -0.60
C ARG A 454 -3.59 14.56 -1.56
N VAL A 455 -3.28 13.59 -2.41
CA VAL A 455 -2.32 13.72 -3.51
C VAL A 455 -3.08 13.99 -4.80
N ARG A 456 -2.74 15.09 -5.45
CA ARG A 456 -3.27 15.45 -6.77
C ARG A 456 -2.29 14.98 -7.84
N SER A 457 -2.77 14.76 -9.07
CA SER A 457 -1.93 14.31 -10.20
C SER A 457 -0.74 15.22 -10.54
N ARG A 458 -0.74 16.47 -10.06
CA ARG A 458 0.35 17.43 -10.27
C ARG A 458 1.29 17.57 -9.06
N ASP A 459 0.96 16.94 -7.95
CA ASP A 459 1.76 17.03 -6.73
C ASP A 459 3.05 16.23 -6.90
N ILE A 460 4.14 16.74 -6.38
CA ILE A 460 5.40 16.04 -6.26
C ILE A 460 5.38 15.34 -4.91
N THR A 461 5.64 14.04 -4.88
CA THR A 461 5.58 13.25 -3.64
C THR A 461 6.51 13.80 -2.57
N LEU A 462 7.69 14.25 -2.95
CA LEU A 462 8.67 14.85 -2.03
C LEU A 462 8.11 16.08 -1.28
N ASP A 463 7.24 16.88 -1.91
CA ASP A 463 6.64 18.07 -1.29
C ASP A 463 5.55 17.72 -0.26
N LYS A 464 5.14 16.43 -0.21
CA LYS A 464 4.08 15.92 0.69
C LYS A 464 4.63 15.17 1.90
N VAL A 465 5.93 14.99 1.99
CA VAL A 465 6.58 14.21 3.04
C VAL A 465 7.51 15.08 3.86
N THR A 466 7.87 14.61 5.04
CA THR A 466 8.84 15.28 5.91
C THR A 466 10.27 14.83 5.60
N ASP A 467 11.26 15.54 6.15
CA ASP A 467 12.65 15.08 6.13
C ASP A 467 12.79 13.72 6.84
N PHE A 468 13.86 12.97 6.52
CA PHE A 468 14.14 11.69 7.16
C PHE A 468 14.23 11.83 8.68
N GLN A 469 13.46 11.00 9.39
CA GLN A 469 13.46 10.90 10.83
C GLN A 469 14.09 9.57 11.28
N ASP A 470 14.31 9.43 12.60
CA ASP A 470 15.03 8.33 13.23
C ASP A 470 14.38 6.94 13.08
N GLU A 471 15.07 5.93 13.61
CA GLU A 471 14.62 4.55 13.74
C GLU A 471 13.23 4.46 14.38
N GLY A 472 12.39 3.53 13.90
CA GLY A 472 11.01 3.39 14.37
C GLY A 472 10.00 4.33 13.71
N PHE A 473 10.40 5.11 12.68
CA PHE A 473 9.50 6.02 12.00
C PHE A 473 8.21 5.36 11.50
N TRP A 474 8.30 4.12 11.02
CA TRP A 474 7.14 3.41 10.47
C TRP A 474 6.24 2.76 11.52
N GLU A 475 6.69 2.65 12.79
CA GLU A 475 5.92 2.04 13.88
C GLU A 475 5.35 0.66 13.49
N ASP A 476 4.01 0.55 13.49
CA ASP A 476 3.29 -0.70 13.21
C ASP A 476 2.94 -0.90 11.73
N TYR A 477 3.28 0.06 10.86
CA TYR A 477 2.99 -0.05 9.43
C TYR A 477 3.92 -1.05 8.73
N ASN A 478 3.33 -1.83 7.82
CA ASN A 478 4.11 -2.66 6.90
C ASN A 478 4.74 -1.78 5.82
N VAL A 479 6.03 -2.00 5.60
CA VAL A 479 6.83 -1.29 4.60
C VAL A 479 7.70 -2.32 3.87
N ILE A 480 8.08 -2.02 2.62
CA ILE A 480 9.14 -2.79 1.98
C ILE A 480 10.45 -2.40 2.68
N GLU A 481 11.09 -3.38 3.30
CA GLU A 481 12.34 -3.12 4.01
C GLU A 481 13.42 -2.58 3.05
N PRO A 482 14.24 -1.62 3.49
CA PRO A 482 15.30 -1.09 2.65
C PRO A 482 16.36 -2.16 2.38
N GLU A 483 16.88 -2.19 1.16
CA GLU A 483 18.07 -2.97 0.81
C GLU A 483 19.32 -2.32 1.41
N SER A 484 20.41 -3.08 1.56
CA SER A 484 21.68 -2.59 2.11
C SER A 484 22.20 -1.31 1.43
N GLY A 485 21.98 -1.18 0.11
CA GLY A 485 22.30 0.04 -0.62
C GLY A 485 21.46 1.25 -0.20
N ILE A 486 20.17 1.06 0.04
CA ILE A 486 19.23 2.09 0.50
C ILE A 486 19.52 2.44 1.96
N GLU A 487 19.78 1.45 2.81
CA GLU A 487 20.16 1.65 4.22
C GLU A 487 21.38 2.56 4.37
N GLN A 488 22.41 2.35 3.54
CA GLN A 488 23.58 3.22 3.52
C GLN A 488 23.24 4.67 3.17
N VAL A 489 22.29 4.86 2.25
CA VAL A 489 21.78 6.20 1.89
C VAL A 489 21.02 6.82 3.07
N ILE A 490 20.11 6.08 3.68
CA ILE A 490 19.36 6.51 4.85
C ILE A 490 20.33 6.91 5.98
N ALA A 491 21.31 6.06 6.29
CA ALA A 491 22.30 6.34 7.32
C ALA A 491 23.18 7.58 7.01
N ARG A 492 23.48 7.83 5.73
CA ARG A 492 24.20 9.04 5.29
C ARG A 492 23.34 10.29 5.50
N ILE A 493 22.08 10.25 5.08
CA ILE A 493 21.13 11.36 5.20
C ILE A 493 20.93 11.71 6.67
N THR A 494 20.63 10.74 7.52
CA THR A 494 20.43 10.91 8.96
C THR A 494 21.66 11.57 9.62
N ARG A 495 22.87 11.13 9.26
CA ARG A 495 24.10 11.76 9.74
C ARG A 495 24.25 13.22 9.33
N GLN A 496 23.87 13.56 8.09
CA GLN A 496 23.92 14.94 7.61
C GLN A 496 22.90 15.84 8.32
N LEU A 497 21.69 15.36 8.54
CA LEU A 497 20.64 16.08 9.28
C LEU A 497 21.05 16.31 10.74
N ARG A 498 21.60 15.31 11.43
CA ARG A 498 22.12 15.46 12.81
C ARG A 498 23.27 16.47 12.91
N ARG A 499 24.12 16.57 11.89
CA ARG A 499 25.18 17.62 11.85
C ARG A 499 24.57 19.00 11.73
N ARG A 500 23.63 19.22 10.78
CA ARG A 500 22.96 20.52 10.60
C ARG A 500 22.20 20.96 11.84
N ALA A 501 21.52 20.06 12.54
CA ALA A 501 20.79 20.34 13.78
C ALA A 501 21.72 20.70 14.96
N ARG A 502 23.02 20.36 14.91
CA ARG A 502 24.02 20.76 15.92
C ARG A 502 24.71 22.09 15.60
N GLU A 503 24.62 22.56 14.36
CA GLU A 503 25.19 23.82 13.88
C GLU A 503 24.20 24.99 13.96
N GLN A 504 22.92 24.71 14.24
CA GLN A 504 21.85 25.67 14.59
C GLN A 504 21.69 25.78 16.11
#